data_996dd6c12eb491de1e43cd1753478ca8
#
_entry.id   996dd6c12eb491de1e43cd1753478ca8
#
_cell.length_a   1.000
_cell.length_b   1.000
_cell.length_c   1.000
_cell.angle_alpha   90.00
_cell.angle_beta   90.00
_cell.angle_gamma   90.00
#
_symmetry.space_group_name_H-M   'P 1'
#
loop_
_entity.id
_entity.type
_entity.pdbx_description
1 polymer ?
#
loop_
_entity_poly.entity_id
_entity_poly.type
_entity_poly.pdbx_seq_one_letter_code
_entity_poly.pdbx_strand_id
1 'polypeptide(L)'
;MSKPILSAHFESRMPSDVRLAQMKYAERKAKPEAVINVGIGNVSLPTNPAMMKRMFNLDAPDSPFAKGVVRYTATGGFDETQEAFKNILKCEGFDTSKLSVTVTDGGSTSMELLILGVCGPAGTDEKPLMMIDPAYTNYISFAERTGRKTVTIKRNLNENGKFSLPEIDKIEEMIKDNNPGALLVIPYDNPTGQLYDKKTLNALAELCVKYNMWMVSDEAYRELYYVEGAELVSIWGITDKEVPGIEGRRISIETASKVWNACGLRIGALITDNDEFSNRCAAEYTANLCANAIGQYIFGALAHESKEQIADWCKGLRDYYKDLIFKVSKGLKDLEPDLVVSSPDASIYTVIDVRNVVKP
;
A
#
# COMPACT_ATOMS: atom_id res chain seq x y z
N MET A 1 -18.30 -42.30 12.55
CA MET A 1 -17.64 -41.21 13.29
C MET A 1 -17.89 -39.91 12.53
N SER A 2 -18.40 -38.88 13.17
CA SER A 2 -18.58 -37.56 12.56
C SER A 2 -17.18 -36.96 12.29
N LYS A 3 -17.00 -36.29 11.12
CA LYS A 3 -15.77 -35.58 10.82
C LYS A 3 -15.72 -34.29 11.65
N PRO A 4 -14.52 -33.79 11.99
CA PRO A 4 -14.37 -32.46 12.58
C PRO A 4 -15.01 -31.39 11.66
N ILE A 5 -15.60 -30.38 12.25
CA ILE A 5 -16.18 -29.26 11.53
C ILE A 5 -15.19 -28.08 11.51
N LEU A 6 -15.23 -27.30 10.45
CA LEU A 6 -14.48 -26.04 10.37
C LEU A 6 -15.08 -24.98 11.30
N SER A 7 -14.30 -23.98 11.67
CA SER A 7 -14.85 -22.79 12.30
C SER A 7 -15.73 -22.01 11.32
N ALA A 8 -16.72 -21.29 11.82
CA ALA A 8 -17.61 -20.47 11.00
C ALA A 8 -16.82 -19.45 10.14
N HIS A 9 -15.72 -18.94 10.66
CA HIS A 9 -14.81 -18.07 9.90
C HIS A 9 -14.23 -18.76 8.67
N PHE A 10 -13.76 -20.01 8.81
CA PHE A 10 -13.20 -20.76 7.67
C PHE A 10 -14.26 -21.20 6.69
N GLU A 11 -15.46 -21.58 7.17
CA GLU A 11 -16.61 -21.93 6.32
C GLU A 11 -17.06 -20.76 5.44
N SER A 12 -16.98 -19.52 5.95
CA SER A 12 -17.39 -18.32 5.21
C SER A 12 -16.35 -17.83 4.20
N ARG A 13 -15.09 -18.35 4.23
CA ARG A 13 -14.02 -17.83 3.35
C ARG A 13 -14.17 -18.33 1.92
N MET A 14 -14.18 -17.37 1.00
CA MET A 14 -14.20 -17.63 -0.45
C MET A 14 -12.89 -17.10 -1.08
N PRO A 15 -12.44 -17.70 -2.20
CA PRO A 15 -11.36 -17.10 -2.98
C PRO A 15 -11.74 -15.68 -3.42
N SER A 16 -10.75 -14.77 -3.48
CA SER A 16 -10.99 -13.43 -4.04
C SER A 16 -11.47 -13.51 -5.50
N ASP A 17 -12.18 -12.47 -5.97
CA ASP A 17 -12.70 -12.42 -7.35
C ASP A 17 -11.60 -12.61 -8.40
N VAL A 18 -10.41 -12.04 -8.18
CA VAL A 18 -9.22 -12.27 -9.03
C VAL A 18 -8.84 -13.75 -9.08
N ARG A 19 -8.89 -14.43 -7.93
CA ARG A 19 -8.58 -15.86 -7.85
C ARG A 19 -9.65 -16.70 -8.53
N LEU A 20 -10.92 -16.35 -8.35
CA LEU A 20 -12.05 -17.01 -9.03
C LEU A 20 -11.93 -16.84 -10.56
N ALA A 21 -11.58 -15.64 -11.02
CA ALA A 21 -11.35 -15.39 -12.44
C ALA A 21 -10.19 -16.26 -12.99
N GLN A 22 -9.10 -16.39 -12.26
CA GLN A 22 -7.97 -17.29 -12.63
C GLN A 22 -8.40 -18.76 -12.69
N MET A 23 -9.19 -19.23 -11.72
CA MET A 23 -9.70 -20.60 -11.70
C MET A 23 -10.61 -20.86 -12.92
N LYS A 24 -11.57 -19.96 -13.19
CA LYS A 24 -12.44 -20.03 -14.37
C LYS A 24 -11.62 -20.01 -15.68
N TYR A 25 -10.58 -19.19 -15.74
CA TYR A 25 -9.70 -19.17 -16.91
C TYR A 25 -8.98 -20.51 -17.09
N ALA A 26 -8.50 -21.12 -16.02
CA ALA A 26 -7.81 -22.43 -16.08
C ALA A 26 -8.70 -23.56 -16.60
N GLU A 27 -10.02 -23.47 -16.39
CA GLU A 27 -11.03 -24.45 -16.84
C GLU A 27 -11.35 -24.34 -18.34
N ARG A 28 -10.91 -23.28 -19.02
CA ARG A 28 -11.19 -23.08 -20.46
C ARG A 28 -10.61 -24.21 -21.31
N LYS A 29 -11.44 -24.78 -22.19
CA LYS A 29 -11.01 -25.82 -23.14
C LYS A 29 -10.06 -25.29 -24.21
N ALA A 30 -10.34 -24.09 -24.74
CA ALA A 30 -9.47 -23.41 -25.70
C ALA A 30 -8.64 -22.36 -24.97
N LYS A 31 -7.33 -22.47 -25.05
CA LYS A 31 -6.40 -21.46 -24.51
C LYS A 31 -5.82 -20.68 -25.70
N PRO A 32 -5.80 -19.36 -25.66
CA PRO A 32 -5.10 -18.57 -26.66
C PRO A 32 -3.61 -18.88 -26.65
N GLU A 33 -2.94 -18.69 -27.78
CA GLU A 33 -1.49 -18.93 -27.92
C GLU A 33 -0.66 -18.05 -26.99
N ALA A 34 -1.15 -16.84 -26.69
CA ALA A 34 -0.53 -15.92 -25.74
C ALA A 34 -1.55 -15.43 -24.70
N VAL A 35 -1.13 -15.37 -23.46
CA VAL A 35 -1.91 -14.83 -22.33
C VAL A 35 -1.13 -13.73 -21.66
N ILE A 36 -1.73 -12.54 -21.59
CA ILE A 36 -1.19 -11.44 -20.81
C ILE A 36 -2.03 -11.32 -19.54
N ASN A 37 -1.40 -11.62 -18.39
CA ASN A 37 -2.06 -11.49 -17.09
C ASN A 37 -1.92 -10.07 -16.58
N VAL A 38 -3.00 -9.31 -16.63
CA VAL A 38 -3.10 -7.94 -16.10
C VAL A 38 -3.94 -7.85 -14.83
N GLY A 39 -4.39 -8.97 -14.28
CA GLY A 39 -5.26 -9.02 -13.10
C GLY A 39 -4.53 -8.95 -11.76
N ILE A 40 -3.22 -9.11 -11.74
CA ILE A 40 -2.41 -9.11 -10.51
C ILE A 40 -1.25 -8.13 -10.69
N GLY A 41 -1.10 -7.20 -9.73
CA GLY A 41 0.05 -6.29 -9.67
C GLY A 41 1.35 -7.01 -9.28
N ASN A 42 1.69 -8.07 -9.99
CA ASN A 42 2.93 -8.81 -9.82
C ASN A 42 4.02 -8.18 -10.69
N VAL A 43 4.82 -7.30 -10.09
CA VAL A 43 5.88 -6.60 -10.79
C VAL A 43 6.95 -7.59 -11.25
N SER A 44 7.26 -7.60 -12.56
CA SER A 44 8.22 -8.51 -13.20
C SER A 44 9.44 -7.79 -13.77
N LEU A 45 9.72 -6.59 -13.31
CA LEU A 45 10.94 -5.84 -13.63
C LEU A 45 12.06 -6.22 -12.63
N PRO A 46 13.34 -6.10 -13.03
CA PRO A 46 14.45 -6.25 -12.11
C PRO A 46 14.31 -5.30 -10.91
N THR A 47 14.74 -5.76 -9.73
CA THR A 47 14.80 -4.91 -8.55
C THR A 47 15.95 -3.89 -8.64
N ASN A 48 16.00 -2.96 -7.70
CA ASN A 48 17.08 -1.95 -7.63
C ASN A 48 18.47 -2.59 -7.68
N PRO A 49 19.45 -2.00 -8.40
CA PRO A 49 20.78 -2.57 -8.58
C PRO A 49 21.54 -2.86 -7.27
N ALA A 50 21.40 -2.00 -6.24
CA ALA A 50 22.04 -2.25 -4.94
C ALA A 50 21.42 -3.46 -4.22
N MET A 51 20.08 -3.60 -4.29
CA MET A 51 19.38 -4.77 -3.79
C MET A 51 19.77 -6.04 -4.55
N MET A 52 19.85 -5.95 -5.87
CA MET A 52 20.23 -7.07 -6.74
C MET A 52 21.68 -7.54 -6.45
N LYS A 53 22.59 -6.60 -6.21
CA LYS A 53 23.96 -6.93 -5.80
C LYS A 53 23.99 -7.76 -4.52
N ARG A 54 23.22 -7.40 -3.49
CA ARG A 54 23.14 -8.19 -2.25
C ARG A 54 22.45 -9.54 -2.45
N MET A 55 21.40 -9.56 -3.25
CA MET A 55 20.66 -10.80 -3.55
C MET A 55 21.52 -11.88 -4.19
N PHE A 56 22.45 -11.49 -5.06
CA PHE A 56 23.36 -12.43 -5.75
C PHE A 56 24.66 -12.71 -5.00
N ASN A 57 24.92 -12.04 -3.87
CA ASN A 57 26.15 -12.18 -3.10
C ASN A 57 25.85 -12.38 -1.59
N LEU A 58 24.91 -13.26 -1.28
CA LEU A 58 24.59 -13.60 0.11
C LEU A 58 25.75 -14.25 0.86
N ASP A 59 26.68 -14.88 0.15
CA ASP A 59 27.91 -15.51 0.66
C ASP A 59 29.11 -14.56 0.74
N ALA A 60 28.96 -13.29 0.36
CA ALA A 60 30.01 -12.29 0.47
C ALA A 60 30.54 -12.20 1.91
N PRO A 61 31.87 -11.98 2.12
CA PRO A 61 32.48 -11.97 3.45
C PRO A 61 31.87 -10.99 4.46
N ASP A 62 31.28 -9.90 3.98
CA ASP A 62 30.60 -8.86 4.75
C ASP A 62 29.10 -9.14 4.94
N SER A 63 28.59 -10.19 4.31
CA SER A 63 27.19 -10.60 4.49
C SER A 63 26.98 -11.28 5.86
N PRO A 64 25.90 -10.95 6.57
CA PRO A 64 25.54 -11.68 7.79
C PRO A 64 25.24 -13.17 7.56
N PHE A 65 25.10 -13.58 6.30
CA PHE A 65 24.79 -14.95 5.87
C PHE A 65 26.00 -15.71 5.30
N ALA A 66 27.18 -15.10 5.26
CA ALA A 66 28.40 -15.69 4.67
C ALA A 66 28.73 -17.10 5.18
N LYS A 67 28.31 -17.44 6.40
CA LYS A 67 28.50 -18.78 7.01
C LYS A 67 27.29 -19.71 6.87
N GLY A 68 26.30 -19.34 6.06
CA GLY A 68 25.07 -20.11 5.88
C GLY A 68 24.13 -20.12 7.11
N VAL A 69 24.31 -19.22 8.07
CA VAL A 69 23.49 -19.13 9.28
C VAL A 69 22.46 -18.03 9.13
N VAL A 70 21.18 -18.37 9.24
CA VAL A 70 20.06 -17.42 9.18
C VAL A 70 19.39 -17.37 10.56
N ARG A 71 19.67 -16.32 11.30
CA ARG A 71 19.11 -16.11 12.66
C ARG A 71 17.90 -15.19 12.61
N TYR A 72 17.09 -15.24 13.66
CA TYR A 72 16.08 -14.19 13.89
C TYR A 72 16.77 -12.84 14.05
N THR A 73 16.12 -11.79 13.59
CA THR A 73 16.49 -10.40 13.90
C THR A 73 15.76 -9.93 15.16
N ALA A 74 16.02 -8.71 15.60
CA ALA A 74 15.10 -8.04 16.52
C ALA A 74 13.70 -7.94 15.89
N THR A 75 12.66 -7.87 16.71
CA THR A 75 11.27 -7.77 16.24
C THR A 75 11.05 -6.55 15.32
N GLY A 76 11.65 -5.41 15.64
CA GLY A 76 11.60 -4.21 14.79
C GLY A 76 12.38 -4.30 13.49
N GLY A 77 13.15 -5.38 13.28
CA GLY A 77 14.01 -5.60 12.12
C GLY A 77 15.47 -5.18 12.34
N PHE A 78 16.30 -5.34 11.31
CA PHE A 78 17.66 -4.82 11.30
C PHE A 78 17.66 -3.30 11.28
N ASP A 79 18.57 -2.68 12.03
CA ASP A 79 18.74 -1.22 12.05
C ASP A 79 19.00 -0.66 10.65
N GLU A 80 19.81 -1.36 9.85
CA GLU A 80 20.09 -0.97 8.46
C GLU A 80 18.82 -0.99 7.58
N THR A 81 17.90 -1.93 7.82
CA THR A 81 16.63 -1.98 7.07
C THR A 81 15.70 -0.85 7.49
N GLN A 82 15.67 -0.52 8.78
CA GLN A 82 14.94 0.65 9.27
C GLN A 82 15.50 1.93 8.67
N GLU A 83 16.82 2.06 8.64
CA GLU A 83 17.49 3.21 8.01
C GLU A 83 17.26 3.26 6.50
N ALA A 84 17.11 2.12 5.80
CA ALA A 84 16.75 2.13 4.39
C ALA A 84 15.39 2.80 4.14
N PHE A 85 14.37 2.49 4.93
CA PHE A 85 13.07 3.16 4.85
C PHE A 85 13.17 4.67 5.18
N LYS A 86 13.92 5.03 6.22
CA LYS A 86 14.17 6.44 6.56
C LYS A 86 14.95 7.17 5.48
N ASN A 87 15.99 6.53 4.89
CA ASN A 87 16.79 7.13 3.83
C ASN A 87 15.95 7.44 2.59
N ILE A 88 15.04 6.54 2.20
CA ILE A 88 14.11 6.78 1.11
C ILE A 88 13.29 8.06 1.38
N LEU A 89 12.62 8.15 2.52
CA LEU A 89 11.83 9.32 2.91
C LEU A 89 12.69 10.60 2.97
N LYS A 90 13.90 10.51 3.50
CA LYS A 90 14.83 11.64 3.57
C LYS A 90 15.26 12.12 2.18
N CYS A 91 15.55 11.18 1.26
CA CYS A 91 15.90 11.51 -0.13
C CYS A 91 14.75 12.20 -0.86
N GLU A 92 13.52 11.84 -0.52
CA GLU A 92 12.29 12.46 -1.00
C GLU A 92 12.01 13.85 -0.35
N GLY A 93 12.77 14.22 0.67
CA GLY A 93 12.72 15.54 1.30
C GLY A 93 11.88 15.62 2.57
N PHE A 94 11.47 14.49 3.14
CA PHE A 94 10.70 14.44 4.38
C PHE A 94 11.60 14.40 5.62
N ASP A 95 11.14 14.99 6.71
CA ASP A 95 11.82 14.90 8.01
C ASP A 95 11.55 13.54 8.66
N THR A 96 12.63 12.78 8.89
CA THR A 96 12.57 11.44 9.47
C THR A 96 13.03 11.39 10.93
N SER A 97 13.35 12.54 11.52
CA SER A 97 14.00 12.61 12.85
C SER A 97 13.14 12.05 13.99
N LYS A 98 11.82 12.11 13.83
CA LYS A 98 10.84 11.62 14.82
C LYS A 98 10.17 10.31 14.40
N LEU A 99 10.60 9.68 13.30
CA LEU A 99 9.95 8.50 12.77
C LEU A 99 10.51 7.21 13.38
N SER A 100 9.60 6.38 13.88
CA SER A 100 9.86 5.01 14.30
C SER A 100 9.42 4.04 13.21
N VAL A 101 10.27 3.04 12.91
CA VAL A 101 10.06 2.06 11.85
C VAL A 101 9.98 0.67 12.45
N THR A 102 8.91 -0.07 12.18
CA THR A 102 8.79 -1.50 12.45
C THR A 102 8.79 -2.25 11.12
N VAL A 103 9.84 -3.00 10.84
CA VAL A 103 9.96 -3.81 9.62
C VAL A 103 9.05 -5.03 9.74
N THR A 104 8.30 -5.33 8.67
CA THR A 104 7.28 -6.38 8.64
C THR A 104 7.42 -7.30 7.44
N ASP A 105 6.72 -8.45 7.45
CA ASP A 105 6.63 -9.38 6.32
C ASP A 105 5.76 -8.82 5.17
N GLY A 106 6.17 -7.67 4.64
CA GLY A 106 5.49 -6.90 3.60
C GLY A 106 4.34 -6.06 4.14
N GLY A 107 3.83 -5.17 3.30
CA GLY A 107 2.74 -4.26 3.65
C GLY A 107 1.48 -4.96 4.18
N SER A 108 1.26 -6.23 3.85
CA SER A 108 0.13 -7.00 4.37
C SER A 108 0.15 -7.15 5.90
N THR A 109 1.31 -7.47 6.45
CA THR A 109 1.47 -7.55 7.92
C THR A 109 1.38 -6.17 8.57
N SER A 110 1.91 -5.14 7.90
CA SER A 110 1.73 -3.75 8.37
C SER A 110 0.24 -3.35 8.41
N MET A 111 -0.56 -3.72 7.40
CA MET A 111 -2.00 -3.48 7.37
C MET A 111 -2.71 -4.16 8.56
N GLU A 112 -2.34 -5.39 8.85
CA GLU A 112 -2.94 -6.17 9.93
C GLU A 112 -2.64 -5.55 11.31
N LEU A 113 -1.37 -5.23 11.56
CA LEU A 113 -0.94 -4.53 12.78
C LEU A 113 -1.60 -3.16 12.92
N LEU A 114 -1.70 -2.41 11.82
CA LEU A 114 -2.39 -1.15 11.78
C LEU A 114 -3.85 -1.30 12.23
N ILE A 115 -4.60 -2.20 11.61
CA ILE A 115 -6.02 -2.41 11.90
C ILE A 115 -6.21 -2.80 13.37
N LEU A 116 -5.33 -3.64 13.92
CA LEU A 116 -5.34 -3.99 15.34
C LEU A 116 -5.07 -2.78 16.24
N GLY A 117 -4.18 -1.88 15.81
CA GLY A 117 -3.76 -0.73 16.61
C GLY A 117 -4.73 0.46 16.58
N VAL A 118 -5.49 0.65 15.48
CA VAL A 118 -6.33 1.84 15.29
C VAL A 118 -7.83 1.58 15.39
N CYS A 119 -8.27 0.32 15.29
CA CYS A 119 -9.69 -0.05 15.38
C CYS A 119 -10.05 -0.53 16.78
N GLY A 120 -11.33 -0.40 17.15
CA GLY A 120 -11.87 -0.93 18.38
C GLY A 120 -11.76 -2.45 18.49
N PRO A 121 -11.99 -3.01 19.70
CA PRO A 121 -11.88 -4.45 19.94
C PRO A 121 -12.78 -5.29 19.03
N ALA A 122 -12.37 -6.53 18.76
CA ALA A 122 -13.16 -7.47 17.98
C ALA A 122 -14.56 -7.66 18.59
N GLY A 123 -15.57 -7.67 17.70
CA GLY A 123 -16.97 -7.84 18.14
C GLY A 123 -17.63 -6.58 18.72
N THR A 124 -16.93 -5.44 18.76
CA THR A 124 -17.53 -4.14 19.12
C THR A 124 -17.80 -3.30 17.86
N ASP A 125 -18.68 -2.31 17.99
CA ASP A 125 -18.95 -1.34 16.94
C ASP A 125 -18.06 -0.10 17.03
N GLU A 126 -17.12 -0.12 17.95
CA GLU A 126 -16.28 1.03 18.27
C GLU A 126 -15.17 1.22 17.23
N LYS A 127 -15.03 2.47 16.78
CA LYS A 127 -13.91 2.97 15.99
C LYS A 127 -13.52 2.10 14.80
N PRO A 128 -14.39 1.98 13.79
CA PRO A 128 -14.05 1.26 12.56
C PRO A 128 -12.89 1.95 11.81
N LEU A 129 -12.23 1.22 10.90
CA LEU A 129 -11.36 1.83 9.89
C LEU A 129 -12.21 2.45 8.80
N MET A 130 -12.06 3.76 8.57
CA MET A 130 -12.74 4.45 7.46
C MET A 130 -11.85 4.47 6.22
N MET A 131 -12.43 4.17 5.06
CA MET A 131 -11.76 4.13 3.76
C MET A 131 -12.58 4.83 2.68
N ILE A 132 -11.90 5.32 1.64
CA ILE A 132 -12.52 5.89 0.44
C ILE A 132 -12.53 4.81 -0.65
N ASP A 133 -13.70 4.28 -0.96
CA ASP A 133 -13.90 3.15 -1.87
C ASP A 133 -14.15 3.62 -3.33
N PRO A 134 -13.64 2.93 -4.38
CA PRO A 134 -12.89 1.68 -4.32
C PRO A 134 -11.49 1.87 -3.74
N ALA A 135 -11.13 0.97 -2.83
CA ALA A 135 -9.81 0.90 -2.20
C ALA A 135 -9.23 -0.51 -2.36
N TYR A 136 -7.99 -0.71 -1.97
CA TYR A 136 -7.37 -2.04 -2.00
C TYR A 136 -8.15 -3.01 -1.10
N THR A 137 -8.72 -4.04 -1.71
CA THR A 137 -9.71 -4.94 -1.10
C THR A 137 -9.21 -5.70 0.12
N ASN A 138 -7.88 -5.90 0.25
CA ASN A 138 -7.33 -6.64 1.37
C ASN A 138 -7.55 -5.94 2.73
N TYR A 139 -7.77 -4.63 2.78
CA TYR A 139 -8.11 -3.94 4.03
C TYR A 139 -9.39 -4.50 4.66
N ILE A 140 -10.42 -4.72 3.84
CA ILE A 140 -11.66 -5.35 4.28
C ILE A 140 -11.39 -6.78 4.78
N SER A 141 -10.62 -7.56 4.01
CA SER A 141 -10.30 -8.95 4.37
C SER A 141 -9.50 -9.06 5.67
N PHE A 142 -8.58 -8.14 5.93
CA PHE A 142 -7.81 -8.10 7.18
C PHE A 142 -8.67 -7.65 8.37
N ALA A 143 -9.55 -6.67 8.17
CA ALA A 143 -10.48 -6.23 9.19
C ALA A 143 -11.44 -7.39 9.58
N GLU A 144 -12.04 -8.07 8.61
CA GLU A 144 -12.88 -9.24 8.84
C GLU A 144 -12.12 -10.36 9.58
N ARG A 145 -10.88 -10.67 9.14
CA ARG A 145 -10.06 -11.71 9.77
C ARG A 145 -9.73 -11.42 11.23
N THR A 146 -9.55 -10.15 11.57
CA THR A 146 -9.23 -9.70 12.92
C THR A 146 -10.47 -9.33 13.74
N GLY A 147 -11.67 -9.53 13.18
CA GLY A 147 -12.93 -9.17 13.82
C GLY A 147 -13.11 -7.67 14.03
N ARG A 148 -12.55 -6.86 13.13
CA ARG A 148 -12.67 -5.40 13.12
C ARG A 148 -13.65 -4.95 12.04
N LYS A 149 -14.23 -3.77 12.21
CA LYS A 149 -15.16 -3.17 11.23
C LYS A 149 -14.47 -2.17 10.32
N THR A 150 -15.01 -2.07 9.11
CA THR A 150 -14.66 -1.02 8.15
C THR A 150 -15.89 -0.22 7.80
N VAL A 151 -15.69 1.05 7.48
CA VAL A 151 -16.69 1.96 6.92
C VAL A 151 -16.13 2.55 5.65
N THR A 152 -16.93 2.56 4.59
CA THR A 152 -16.48 3.05 3.29
C THR A 152 -17.37 4.18 2.80
N ILE A 153 -16.74 5.22 2.25
CA ILE A 153 -17.41 6.25 1.48
C ILE A 153 -17.08 6.07 0.00
N LYS A 154 -18.11 6.00 -0.84
CA LYS A 154 -17.94 5.67 -2.27
C LYS A 154 -17.54 6.89 -3.10
N ARG A 155 -16.68 6.66 -4.06
CA ARG A 155 -16.41 7.55 -5.20
C ARG A 155 -16.71 6.81 -6.50
N ASN A 156 -16.98 7.56 -7.56
CA ASN A 156 -17.38 6.99 -8.84
C ASN A 156 -16.42 7.42 -9.95
N LEU A 157 -16.26 6.54 -10.93
CA LEU A 157 -15.64 6.90 -12.21
C LEU A 157 -16.64 7.74 -13.02
N ASN A 158 -16.23 8.93 -13.44
CA ASN A 158 -17.04 9.78 -14.30
C ASN A 158 -16.85 9.41 -15.78
N GLU A 159 -17.70 9.96 -16.65
CA GLU A 159 -17.66 9.70 -18.11
C GLU A 159 -16.35 10.11 -18.77
N ASN A 160 -15.59 11.03 -18.15
CA ASN A 160 -14.28 11.46 -18.65
C ASN A 160 -13.14 10.51 -18.21
N GLY A 161 -13.45 9.41 -17.53
CA GLY A 161 -12.45 8.46 -17.05
C GLY A 161 -11.65 8.96 -15.84
N LYS A 162 -12.21 9.87 -15.05
CA LYS A 162 -11.59 10.36 -13.81
C LYS A 162 -12.39 9.93 -12.61
N PHE A 163 -11.68 9.54 -11.55
CA PHE A 163 -12.25 9.43 -10.23
C PHE A 163 -12.17 10.79 -9.52
N SER A 164 -13.16 11.09 -8.70
CA SER A 164 -13.14 12.26 -7.83
C SER A 164 -13.33 11.80 -6.40
N LEU A 165 -12.63 12.43 -5.47
CA LEU A 165 -12.94 12.24 -4.05
C LEU A 165 -14.34 12.73 -3.74
N PRO A 166 -15.00 12.13 -2.77
CA PRO A 166 -16.22 12.73 -2.19
C PRO A 166 -15.91 14.13 -1.64
N GLU A 167 -16.93 14.99 -1.65
CA GLU A 167 -16.81 16.31 -1.02
C GLU A 167 -16.42 16.16 0.46
N ILE A 168 -15.57 17.05 0.96
CA ILE A 168 -15.04 17.00 2.34
C ILE A 168 -16.18 16.97 3.37
N ASP A 169 -17.26 17.73 3.13
CA ASP A 169 -18.42 17.76 4.03
C ASP A 169 -19.10 16.37 4.13
N LYS A 170 -19.16 15.62 3.02
CA LYS A 170 -19.69 14.23 3.04
C LYS A 170 -18.79 13.27 3.80
N ILE A 171 -17.47 13.45 3.68
CA ILE A 171 -16.52 12.66 4.47
C ILE A 171 -16.72 13.00 5.95
N GLU A 172 -16.88 14.26 6.28
CA GLU A 172 -17.13 14.72 7.65
C GLU A 172 -18.44 14.17 8.23
N GLU A 173 -19.53 14.14 7.46
CA GLU A 173 -20.81 13.53 7.86
C GLU A 173 -20.61 12.04 8.20
N MET A 174 -19.93 11.29 7.34
CA MET A 174 -19.63 9.88 7.57
C MET A 174 -18.77 9.65 8.82
N ILE A 175 -17.83 10.54 9.12
CA ILE A 175 -17.03 10.50 10.34
C ILE A 175 -17.92 10.69 11.57
N LYS A 176 -18.83 11.67 11.56
CA LYS A 176 -19.77 11.92 12.67
C LYS A 176 -20.69 10.73 12.93
N ASP A 177 -21.21 10.14 11.85
CA ASP A 177 -22.16 9.04 11.96
C ASP A 177 -21.53 7.72 12.42
N ASN A 178 -20.25 7.49 12.13
CA ASN A 178 -19.58 6.20 12.34
C ASN A 178 -18.47 6.22 13.39
N ASN A 179 -18.04 7.40 13.86
CA ASN A 179 -16.97 7.56 14.85
C ASN A 179 -15.74 6.67 14.59
N PRO A 180 -15.09 6.76 13.41
CA PRO A 180 -13.95 5.90 13.07
C PRO A 180 -12.73 6.18 13.93
N GLY A 181 -11.89 5.14 14.14
CA GLY A 181 -10.60 5.28 14.82
C GLY A 181 -9.51 5.85 13.92
N ALA A 182 -9.63 5.62 12.62
CA ALA A 182 -8.67 6.08 11.63
C ALA A 182 -9.33 6.34 10.28
N LEU A 183 -8.72 7.26 9.51
CA LEU A 183 -8.99 7.46 8.09
C LEU A 183 -7.79 6.93 7.28
N LEU A 184 -8.05 5.95 6.42
CA LEU A 184 -7.07 5.42 5.49
C LEU A 184 -7.15 6.17 4.15
N VAL A 185 -6.02 6.71 3.73
CA VAL A 185 -5.81 7.32 2.42
C VAL A 185 -4.79 6.53 1.61
N ILE A 186 -4.91 6.55 0.30
CA ILE A 186 -3.96 5.95 -0.64
C ILE A 186 -3.60 7.05 -1.64
N PRO A 187 -2.57 7.87 -1.38
CA PRO A 187 -2.31 9.07 -2.19
C PRO A 187 -1.97 8.79 -3.66
N TYR A 188 -1.41 7.62 -3.93
CA TYR A 188 -1.14 7.07 -5.27
C TYR A 188 -2.05 5.86 -5.47
N ASP A 189 -3.30 6.12 -5.75
CA ASP A 189 -4.40 5.24 -5.43
C ASP A 189 -4.44 3.90 -6.18
N ASN A 190 -4.70 2.86 -5.43
CA ASN A 190 -5.02 1.53 -5.88
C ASN A 190 -6.48 1.21 -5.49
N PRO A 191 -7.41 0.97 -6.45
CA PRO A 191 -7.19 0.65 -7.87
C PRO A 191 -7.43 1.81 -8.84
N THR A 192 -7.75 3.00 -8.38
CA THR A 192 -8.30 4.06 -9.24
C THR A 192 -7.25 4.78 -10.10
N GLY A 193 -5.98 4.72 -9.70
CA GLY A 193 -4.91 5.51 -10.33
C GLY A 193 -5.01 7.01 -10.03
N GLN A 194 -5.86 7.44 -9.11
CA GLN A 194 -5.99 8.84 -8.71
C GLN A 194 -4.75 9.28 -7.91
N LEU A 195 -4.23 10.46 -8.22
CA LEU A 195 -3.23 11.13 -7.39
C LEU A 195 -3.93 12.15 -6.48
N TYR A 196 -3.64 12.11 -5.18
CA TYR A 196 -4.08 13.16 -4.27
C TYR A 196 -3.10 14.32 -4.33
N ASP A 197 -3.60 15.54 -4.28
CA ASP A 197 -2.76 16.71 -4.09
C ASP A 197 -2.58 17.04 -2.60
N LYS A 198 -1.62 17.91 -2.31
CA LYS A 198 -1.30 18.32 -0.94
C LYS A 198 -2.50 18.99 -0.25
N LYS A 199 -3.29 19.78 -0.98
CA LYS A 199 -4.47 20.45 -0.44
C LYS A 199 -5.51 19.43 0.04
N THR A 200 -5.75 18.40 -0.76
CA THR A 200 -6.65 17.30 -0.39
C THR A 200 -6.17 16.56 0.84
N LEU A 201 -4.87 16.21 0.89
CA LEU A 201 -4.30 15.53 2.06
C LEU A 201 -4.40 16.39 3.32
N ASN A 202 -4.14 17.69 3.24
CA ASN A 202 -4.28 18.61 4.37
C ASN A 202 -5.73 18.66 4.86
N ALA A 203 -6.71 18.77 3.97
CA ALA A 203 -8.12 18.78 4.35
C ALA A 203 -8.56 17.49 5.07
N LEU A 204 -8.06 16.33 4.61
CA LEU A 204 -8.31 15.05 5.28
C LEU A 204 -7.60 14.95 6.63
N ALA A 205 -6.39 15.50 6.74
CA ALA A 205 -5.64 15.59 7.99
C ALA A 205 -6.35 16.48 9.03
N GLU A 206 -6.92 17.62 8.59
CA GLU A 206 -7.74 18.50 9.44
C GLU A 206 -8.94 17.74 10.04
N LEU A 207 -9.61 16.89 9.26
CA LEU A 207 -10.67 16.05 9.79
C LEU A 207 -10.14 15.02 10.81
N CYS A 208 -8.97 14.43 10.56
CA CYS A 208 -8.36 13.52 11.54
C CYS A 208 -8.06 14.22 12.86
N VAL A 209 -7.53 15.42 12.82
CA VAL A 209 -7.28 16.22 14.03
C VAL A 209 -8.60 16.59 14.72
N LYS A 210 -9.57 17.13 13.98
CA LYS A 210 -10.88 17.58 14.49
C LYS A 210 -11.64 16.48 15.21
N TYR A 211 -11.59 15.26 14.71
CA TYR A 211 -12.33 14.10 15.25
C TYR A 211 -11.46 13.13 16.04
N ASN A 212 -10.23 13.53 16.38
CA ASN A 212 -9.27 12.73 17.15
C ASN A 212 -9.07 11.31 16.59
N MET A 213 -8.83 11.24 15.29
CA MET A 213 -8.55 10.00 14.56
C MET A 213 -7.07 9.88 14.19
N TRP A 214 -6.63 8.66 13.91
CA TRP A 214 -5.37 8.42 13.24
C TRP A 214 -5.50 8.75 11.75
N MET A 215 -4.49 9.38 11.17
CA MET A 215 -4.33 9.49 9.73
C MET A 215 -3.39 8.39 9.24
N VAL A 216 -3.93 7.51 8.41
CA VAL A 216 -3.20 6.35 7.89
C VAL A 216 -3.01 6.50 6.40
N SER A 217 -1.79 6.25 5.90
CA SER A 217 -1.48 6.29 4.47
C SER A 217 -0.86 4.99 3.99
N ASP A 218 -1.43 4.43 2.93
CA ASP A 218 -0.76 3.38 2.15
C ASP A 218 0.13 4.03 1.10
N GLU A 219 1.43 3.97 1.30
CA GLU A 219 2.45 4.62 0.48
C GLU A 219 3.13 3.64 -0.50
N ALA A 220 2.50 2.48 -0.76
CA ALA A 220 3.08 1.42 -1.59
C ALA A 220 3.44 1.86 -3.01
N TYR A 221 2.80 2.91 -3.53
CA TYR A 221 3.01 3.46 -4.87
C TYR A 221 3.59 4.86 -4.86
N ARG A 222 4.07 5.37 -3.71
CA ARG A 222 4.71 6.68 -3.66
C ARG A 222 5.81 6.76 -4.71
N GLU A 223 5.97 7.89 -5.37
CA GLU A 223 6.82 8.13 -6.53
C GLU A 223 6.25 7.70 -7.89
N LEU A 224 5.21 6.88 -7.97
CA LEU A 224 4.62 6.49 -9.25
C LEU A 224 3.47 7.43 -9.61
N TYR A 225 3.79 8.63 -10.12
CA TYR A 225 2.85 9.64 -10.60
C TYR A 225 3.26 10.16 -11.98
N TYR A 226 2.26 10.60 -12.78
CA TYR A 226 2.43 10.83 -14.20
C TYR A 226 1.94 12.21 -14.63
N VAL A 227 1.40 13.01 -13.73
CA VAL A 227 0.92 14.37 -13.97
C VAL A 227 2.11 15.31 -14.03
N GLU A 228 2.21 16.06 -15.11
CA GLU A 228 3.28 17.05 -15.29
C GLU A 228 3.13 18.20 -14.29
N GLY A 229 4.21 18.55 -13.62
CA GLY A 229 4.22 19.59 -12.59
C GLY A 229 3.58 19.19 -11.26
N ALA A 230 3.14 17.93 -11.09
CA ALA A 230 2.69 17.45 -9.80
C ALA A 230 3.84 17.35 -8.81
N GLU A 231 3.54 17.70 -7.55
CA GLU A 231 4.47 17.53 -6.44
C GLU A 231 4.38 16.12 -5.87
N LEU A 232 5.50 15.65 -5.32
CA LEU A 232 5.53 14.44 -4.51
C LEU A 232 4.74 14.68 -3.22
N VAL A 233 3.78 13.82 -2.95
CA VAL A 233 2.92 13.93 -1.77
C VAL A 233 3.08 12.72 -0.86
N SER A 234 3.00 12.97 0.44
CA SER A 234 2.96 11.95 1.49
C SER A 234 2.36 12.55 2.74
N ILE A 235 1.84 11.73 3.64
CA ILE A 235 1.45 12.22 4.97
C ILE A 235 2.64 12.79 5.74
N TRP A 236 3.87 12.37 5.42
CA TRP A 236 5.10 12.89 6.05
C TRP A 236 5.41 14.34 5.64
N GLY A 237 4.82 14.83 4.55
CA GLY A 237 4.87 16.22 4.12
C GLY A 237 3.85 17.14 4.79
N ILE A 238 2.95 16.61 5.63
CA ILE A 238 1.97 17.39 6.38
C ILE A 238 2.51 17.61 7.79
N THR A 239 2.81 18.84 8.15
CA THR A 239 3.39 19.21 9.45
C THR A 239 2.40 20.03 10.30
N ASP A 240 2.69 20.19 11.58
CA ASP A 240 1.91 21.05 12.48
C ASP A 240 1.86 22.53 12.03
N LYS A 241 2.74 22.95 11.10
CA LYS A 241 2.67 24.30 10.50
C LYS A 241 1.49 24.43 9.53
N GLU A 242 1.13 23.35 8.87
CA GLU A 242 0.05 23.30 7.89
C GLU A 242 -1.26 22.82 8.53
N VAL A 243 -1.19 21.78 9.35
CA VAL A 243 -2.33 21.20 10.05
C VAL A 243 -1.95 21.02 11.53
N PRO A 244 -2.19 22.04 12.38
CA PRO A 244 -1.84 21.97 13.80
C PRO A 244 -2.46 20.76 14.51
N GLY A 245 -1.64 19.95 15.18
CA GLY A 245 -2.04 18.74 15.90
C GLY A 245 -2.01 17.47 15.09
N ILE A 246 -1.49 17.48 13.84
CA ILE A 246 -1.36 16.27 13.03
C ILE A 246 -0.16 15.42 13.45
N GLU A 247 0.91 16.02 13.92
CA GLU A 247 2.09 15.27 14.41
C GLU A 247 1.70 14.40 15.61
N GLY A 248 2.24 13.19 15.65
CA GLY A 248 1.94 12.18 16.67
C GLY A 248 0.68 11.35 16.40
N ARG A 249 0.03 11.51 15.22
CA ARG A 249 -1.13 10.70 14.79
C ARG A 249 -1.05 10.16 13.37
N ARG A 250 0.15 10.19 12.78
CA ARG A 250 0.39 9.71 11.42
C ARG A 250 0.97 8.31 11.44
N ILE A 251 0.47 7.46 10.52
CA ILE A 251 0.97 6.10 10.33
C ILE A 251 1.03 5.83 8.83
N SER A 252 2.19 5.40 8.31
CA SER A 252 2.29 4.91 6.93
C SER A 252 2.57 3.42 6.84
N ILE A 253 2.09 2.83 5.76
CA ILE A 253 2.47 1.51 5.30
C ILE A 253 3.43 1.68 4.13
N GLU A 254 4.64 1.15 4.31
CA GLU A 254 5.69 1.15 3.31
C GLU A 254 5.95 -0.28 2.83
N THR A 255 6.45 -0.44 1.60
CA THR A 255 6.72 -1.79 1.09
C THR A 255 7.77 -1.81 -0.01
N ALA A 256 8.58 -2.87 -0.04
CA ALA A 256 9.46 -3.17 -1.15
C ALA A 256 8.72 -3.64 -2.42
N SER A 257 7.42 -3.92 -2.31
CA SER A 257 6.68 -4.73 -3.31
C SER A 257 6.52 -4.05 -4.66
N LYS A 258 6.37 -2.71 -4.71
CA LYS A 258 5.97 -2.02 -5.95
C LYS A 258 7.09 -1.13 -6.47
N VAL A 259 7.40 -0.03 -5.79
CA VAL A 259 8.43 0.91 -6.22
C VAL A 259 9.83 0.27 -6.28
N TRP A 260 10.09 -0.77 -5.50
CA TRP A 260 11.39 -1.47 -5.50
C TRP A 260 11.39 -2.78 -6.28
N ASN A 261 10.32 -3.10 -7.00
CA ASN A 261 10.17 -4.32 -7.81
C ASN A 261 10.50 -5.62 -7.04
N ALA A 262 10.15 -5.68 -5.76
CA ALA A 262 10.60 -6.74 -4.86
C ALA A 262 9.45 -7.38 -4.05
N CYS A 263 8.28 -7.57 -4.68
CA CYS A 263 7.09 -8.10 -4.00
C CYS A 263 7.32 -9.50 -3.39
N GLY A 264 8.20 -10.31 -3.98
CA GLY A 264 8.54 -11.64 -3.51
C GLY A 264 9.47 -11.67 -2.27
N LEU A 265 10.17 -10.57 -1.97
CA LEU A 265 11.00 -10.48 -0.76
C LEU A 265 10.17 -10.43 0.53
N ARG A 266 8.89 -10.05 0.43
CA ARG A 266 8.02 -9.89 1.61
C ARG A 266 8.63 -8.95 2.64
N ILE A 267 9.05 -7.76 2.23
CA ILE A 267 9.55 -6.70 3.10
C ILE A 267 8.62 -5.49 2.99
N GLY A 268 8.23 -4.99 4.14
CA GLY A 268 7.48 -3.76 4.34
C GLY A 268 7.82 -3.14 5.67
N ALA A 269 7.19 -2.04 5.98
CA ALA A 269 7.30 -1.40 7.28
C ALA A 269 5.99 -0.70 7.65
N LEU A 270 5.76 -0.62 8.94
CA LEU A 270 4.83 0.31 9.55
C LEU A 270 5.68 1.43 10.14
N ILE A 271 5.43 2.66 9.71
CA ILE A 271 6.15 3.84 10.16
C ILE A 271 5.18 4.78 10.87
N THR A 272 5.59 5.36 11.98
CA THR A 272 4.78 6.29 12.77
C THR A 272 5.65 7.34 13.45
N ASP A 273 5.06 8.50 13.73
CA ASP A 273 5.64 9.56 14.55
C ASP A 273 5.10 9.55 15.99
N ASN A 274 4.50 8.42 16.42
CA ASN A 274 3.98 8.24 17.76
C ASN A 274 4.73 7.11 18.48
N ASP A 275 5.48 7.44 19.50
CA ASP A 275 6.32 6.49 20.22
C ASP A 275 5.51 5.42 20.95
N GLU A 276 4.36 5.78 21.54
CA GLU A 276 3.53 4.79 22.22
C GLU A 276 2.93 3.78 21.22
N PHE A 277 2.40 4.27 20.09
CA PHE A 277 1.93 3.38 19.02
C PHE A 277 3.03 2.46 18.53
N SER A 278 4.24 2.98 18.29
CA SER A 278 5.40 2.20 17.86
C SER A 278 5.73 1.09 18.86
N ASN A 279 5.80 1.43 20.15
CA ASN A 279 6.10 0.47 21.21
C ASN A 279 5.03 -0.64 21.31
N ARG A 280 3.74 -0.30 21.19
CA ARG A 280 2.64 -1.26 21.22
C ARG A 280 2.62 -2.12 19.96
N CYS A 281 2.89 -1.54 18.79
CA CYS A 281 3.03 -2.27 17.54
C CYS A 281 4.16 -3.31 17.60
N ALA A 282 5.32 -2.93 18.12
CA ALA A 282 6.44 -3.85 18.32
C ALA A 282 6.08 -4.97 19.31
N ALA A 283 5.39 -4.65 20.39
CA ALA A 283 4.94 -5.64 21.37
C ALA A 283 3.96 -6.65 20.75
N GLU A 284 2.99 -6.20 19.98
CA GLU A 284 2.05 -7.06 19.25
C GLU A 284 2.78 -7.93 18.22
N TYR A 285 3.71 -7.34 17.45
CA TYR A 285 4.44 -8.04 16.42
C TYR A 285 5.42 -9.09 16.98
N THR A 286 5.73 -9.06 18.26
CA THR A 286 6.55 -10.09 18.92
C THR A 286 6.01 -11.51 18.70
N ALA A 287 4.70 -11.67 18.54
CA ALA A 287 4.08 -12.95 18.22
C ALA A 287 4.53 -13.53 16.86
N ASN A 288 4.93 -12.67 15.92
CA ASN A 288 5.45 -13.04 14.61
C ASN A 288 6.98 -13.25 14.62
N LEU A 289 7.65 -12.96 15.74
CA LEU A 289 9.11 -12.99 15.95
C LEU A 289 9.83 -11.84 15.21
N CYS A 290 10.00 -11.93 13.88
CA CYS A 290 10.61 -10.90 13.06
C CYS A 290 10.26 -11.12 11.57
N ALA A 291 10.47 -10.09 10.76
CA ALA A 291 10.36 -10.20 9.31
C ALA A 291 11.51 -11.03 8.71
N ASN A 292 11.35 -11.47 7.46
CA ASN A 292 12.32 -12.24 6.69
C ASN A 292 13.73 -11.61 6.72
N ALA A 293 14.68 -12.24 7.40
CA ALA A 293 16.02 -11.70 7.62
C ALA A 293 16.82 -11.50 6.31
N ILE A 294 16.71 -12.42 5.34
CA ILE A 294 17.39 -12.29 4.04
C ILE A 294 16.80 -11.12 3.26
N GLY A 295 15.47 -11.01 3.24
CA GLY A 295 14.78 -9.89 2.59
C GLY A 295 15.17 -8.55 3.22
N GLN A 296 15.29 -8.48 4.53
CA GLN A 296 15.75 -7.30 5.25
C GLN A 296 17.16 -6.88 4.81
N TYR A 297 18.11 -7.81 4.78
CA TYR A 297 19.47 -7.54 4.32
C TYR A 297 19.51 -7.02 2.88
N ILE A 298 18.74 -7.63 1.99
CA ILE A 298 18.67 -7.20 0.59
C ILE A 298 18.14 -5.77 0.52
N PHE A 299 17.02 -5.47 1.17
CA PHE A 299 16.39 -4.15 1.16
C PHE A 299 17.25 -3.11 1.90
N GLY A 300 17.96 -3.51 2.94
CA GLY A 300 18.87 -2.65 3.69
C GLY A 300 19.95 -1.96 2.83
N ALA A 301 20.25 -2.50 1.61
CA ALA A 301 21.13 -1.84 0.66
C ALA A 301 20.74 -0.38 0.37
N LEU A 302 19.45 -0.07 0.41
CA LEU A 302 18.92 1.26 0.12
C LEU A 302 19.25 2.30 1.21
N ALA A 303 19.73 1.89 2.38
CA ALA A 303 20.23 2.80 3.42
C ALA A 303 21.46 3.59 2.94
N HIS A 304 22.17 3.08 1.94
CA HIS A 304 23.43 3.63 1.45
C HIS A 304 23.30 4.32 0.08
N GLU A 305 22.11 4.29 -0.53
CA GLU A 305 21.85 4.97 -1.79
C GLU A 305 21.76 6.49 -1.59
N SER A 306 22.37 7.26 -2.50
CA SER A 306 22.28 8.71 -2.48
C SER A 306 20.90 9.20 -2.94
N LYS A 307 20.61 10.47 -2.69
CA LYS A 307 19.40 11.13 -3.18
C LYS A 307 19.25 11.01 -4.69
N GLU A 308 20.34 11.20 -5.42
CA GLU A 308 20.38 11.12 -6.88
C GLU A 308 20.07 9.70 -7.37
N GLN A 309 20.65 8.67 -6.72
CA GLN A 309 20.41 7.27 -7.08
C GLN A 309 18.95 6.86 -6.84
N ILE A 310 18.36 7.27 -5.71
CA ILE A 310 16.94 7.05 -5.43
C ILE A 310 16.05 7.78 -6.46
N ALA A 311 16.35 9.05 -6.75
CA ALA A 311 15.59 9.86 -7.70
C ALA A 311 15.67 9.30 -9.12
N ASP A 312 16.84 8.86 -9.58
CA ASP A 312 17.04 8.24 -10.89
C ASP A 312 16.28 6.91 -11.01
N TRP A 313 16.32 6.09 -9.96
CA TRP A 313 15.53 4.86 -9.88
C TRP A 313 14.04 5.14 -10.04
N CYS A 314 13.48 6.03 -9.24
CA CYS A 314 12.07 6.37 -9.27
C CYS A 314 11.65 7.00 -10.61
N LYS A 315 12.52 7.86 -11.18
CA LYS A 315 12.27 8.44 -12.50
C LYS A 315 12.19 7.36 -13.58
N GLY A 316 13.11 6.40 -13.59
CA GLY A 316 13.09 5.30 -14.56
C GLY A 316 11.81 4.49 -14.50
N LEU A 317 11.29 4.22 -13.30
CA LEU A 317 10.02 3.54 -13.11
C LEU A 317 8.83 4.38 -13.57
N ARG A 318 8.80 5.68 -13.23
CA ARG A 318 7.74 6.59 -13.72
C ARG A 318 7.68 6.62 -15.22
N ASP A 319 8.82 6.77 -15.88
CA ASP A 319 8.90 6.82 -17.35
C ASP A 319 8.37 5.52 -17.97
N TYR A 320 8.78 4.37 -17.42
CA TYR A 320 8.33 3.05 -17.89
C TYR A 320 6.81 2.86 -17.73
N TYR A 321 6.28 3.07 -16.52
CA TYR A 321 4.85 2.85 -16.29
C TYR A 321 3.97 3.89 -16.97
N LYS A 322 4.40 5.13 -17.05
CA LYS A 322 3.70 6.18 -17.82
C LYS A 322 3.50 5.73 -19.26
N ASP A 323 4.60 5.36 -19.96
CA ASP A 323 4.55 4.91 -21.35
C ASP A 323 3.62 3.71 -21.51
N LEU A 324 3.77 2.68 -20.66
CA LEU A 324 2.98 1.46 -20.72
C LEU A 324 1.48 1.72 -20.52
N ILE A 325 1.11 2.42 -19.44
CA ILE A 325 -0.29 2.65 -19.06
C ILE A 325 -0.98 3.52 -20.13
N PHE A 326 -0.31 4.58 -20.60
CA PHE A 326 -0.90 5.46 -21.62
C PHE A 326 -1.10 4.75 -22.95
N LYS A 327 -0.15 3.89 -23.36
CA LYS A 327 -0.29 3.05 -24.56
C LYS A 327 -1.47 2.08 -24.46
N VAL A 328 -1.60 1.40 -23.32
CA VAL A 328 -2.70 0.45 -23.09
C VAL A 328 -4.04 1.18 -23.06
N SER A 329 -4.14 2.27 -22.31
CA SER A 329 -5.38 3.06 -22.22
C SER A 329 -5.82 3.61 -23.56
N LYS A 330 -4.85 4.12 -24.35
CA LYS A 330 -5.13 4.60 -25.72
C LYS A 330 -5.57 3.46 -26.63
N GLY A 331 -4.84 2.35 -26.65
CA GLY A 331 -5.16 1.19 -27.50
C GLY A 331 -6.54 0.61 -27.23
N LEU A 332 -6.96 0.57 -25.97
CA LEU A 332 -8.30 0.12 -25.59
C LEU A 332 -9.40 1.06 -26.14
N LYS A 333 -9.20 2.37 -26.01
CA LYS A 333 -10.15 3.37 -26.55
C LYS A 333 -10.20 3.39 -28.09
N ASP A 334 -9.06 3.15 -28.74
CA ASP A 334 -9.00 3.07 -30.19
C ASP A 334 -9.76 1.82 -30.73
N LEU A 335 -9.73 0.71 -29.98
CA LEU A 335 -10.43 -0.53 -30.34
C LEU A 335 -11.91 -0.51 -30.03
N GLU A 336 -12.30 0.09 -28.92
CA GLU A 336 -13.68 0.15 -28.43
C GLU A 336 -13.94 1.54 -27.83
N PRO A 337 -14.43 2.50 -28.65
CA PRO A 337 -14.64 3.89 -28.23
C PRO A 337 -15.68 4.09 -27.12
N ASP A 338 -16.60 3.14 -26.95
CA ASP A 338 -17.66 3.18 -25.93
C ASP A 338 -17.16 2.75 -24.54
N LEU A 339 -15.90 2.28 -24.42
CA LEU A 339 -15.27 2.01 -23.15
C LEU A 339 -14.94 3.30 -22.41
N VAL A 340 -15.29 3.37 -21.14
CA VAL A 340 -14.74 4.38 -20.23
C VAL A 340 -13.49 3.80 -19.55
N VAL A 341 -12.33 4.23 -20.00
CA VAL A 341 -11.03 3.81 -19.46
C VAL A 341 -10.52 4.90 -18.54
N SER A 342 -10.17 4.57 -17.30
CA SER A 342 -9.61 5.55 -16.37
C SER A 342 -8.33 6.16 -16.96
N SER A 343 -8.13 7.44 -16.66
CA SER A 343 -6.91 8.17 -17.02
C SER A 343 -6.06 8.26 -15.75
N PRO A 344 -5.20 7.27 -15.49
CA PRO A 344 -4.48 7.22 -14.22
C PRO A 344 -3.46 8.35 -14.14
N ASP A 345 -3.49 9.04 -13.01
CA ASP A 345 -2.53 10.08 -12.64
C ASP A 345 -1.36 9.48 -11.83
N ALA A 346 -1.56 8.29 -11.26
CA ALA A 346 -0.60 7.60 -10.39
C ALA A 346 -0.78 6.07 -10.40
N SER A 347 0.09 5.39 -9.69
CA SER A 347 0.14 3.93 -9.45
C SER A 347 0.33 3.11 -10.75
N ILE A 348 -0.03 1.83 -10.74
CA ILE A 348 0.15 0.91 -11.88
C ILE A 348 -1.18 0.32 -12.37
N TYR A 349 -2.29 0.96 -12.04
CA TYR A 349 -3.64 0.46 -12.32
C TYR A 349 -4.40 1.37 -13.27
N THR A 350 -5.28 0.76 -14.04
CA THR A 350 -6.34 1.46 -14.78
C THR A 350 -7.65 0.72 -14.58
N VAL A 351 -8.74 1.45 -14.52
CA VAL A 351 -10.11 0.91 -14.42
C VAL A 351 -10.76 1.02 -15.79
N ILE A 352 -11.42 -0.08 -16.20
CA ILE A 352 -12.16 -0.14 -17.46
C ILE A 352 -13.62 -0.36 -17.13
N ASP A 353 -14.47 0.62 -17.44
CA ASP A 353 -15.92 0.49 -17.33
C ASP A 353 -16.48 -0.06 -18.63
N VAL A 354 -17.03 -1.25 -18.56
CA VAL A 354 -17.57 -2.00 -19.70
C VAL A 354 -19.09 -1.94 -19.81
N ARG A 355 -19.78 -1.19 -18.94
CA ARG A 355 -21.25 -1.18 -18.89
C ARG A 355 -21.92 -0.77 -20.19
N ASN A 356 -21.25 0.07 -21.01
CA ASN A 356 -21.77 0.51 -22.30
C ASN A 356 -21.57 -0.52 -23.42
N VAL A 357 -20.66 -1.48 -23.27
CA VAL A 357 -20.29 -2.44 -24.31
C VAL A 357 -20.71 -3.88 -24.01
N VAL A 358 -20.79 -4.23 -22.73
CA VAL A 358 -21.25 -5.55 -22.29
C VAL A 358 -22.75 -5.47 -21.97
N LYS A 359 -23.56 -6.12 -22.78
CA LYS A 359 -24.98 -6.29 -22.48
C LYS A 359 -25.13 -7.33 -21.38
N PRO A 360 -25.99 -7.11 -20.37
CA PRO A 360 -26.25 -8.07 -19.31
C PRO A 360 -26.83 -9.38 -19.82
#